data_0b261977f029cdb9c4e82380333fecaa
#
_entry.id   0b261977f029cdb9c4e82380333fecaa
#
_cell.length_a   1.000
_cell.length_b   1.000
_cell.length_c   1.000
_cell.angle_alpha   90.00
_cell.angle_beta   90.00
_cell.angle_gamma   90.00
#
_symmetry.space_group_name_H-M   'P 1'
#
loop_
_entity.id
_entity.type
_entity.pdbx_description
1 polymer ?
#
loop_
_entity_poly.entity_id
_entity_poly.type
_entity_poly.pdbx_seq_one_letter_code
_entity_poly.pdbx_strand_id
1 'polypeptide(L)'
;MFPSGYDLRVVDMNVTPLEDADLEWADLVCTSTMIVQRHSLQTVIERCNRAGVPVVAGGPHPTTFHAEIAGVAHFVLDEAEEIFPEFLRDLENGAAKVIYREPRKPDVLHTPVPRFDLIDLKAYHSMCVQFSRGCPFDCEFCDIIKLYGRIPRTKSPEQMVQEFDALYRLGWRGPLFLVDDNFISNKRDALKLLPALAEWQKARGYPFTLFTEATVNLARMDTLMDAMIEAGFNSVFLGIETPNPEALIKMKKPQNVRKQEDDYLLHSVRTIQQKGMRVDGGFILGVDGDDESAFDAQIDFIQEAAIPIAPVYLLAAIKGTDLYERLKRENRLLDASGETNEVSATALNFKPEMDPETLIDGYLRVSATVYDPTLENYFNRCLTLFEHLKPVAHLLKPRSQNALYLDLMGVHRQLSSIQRPVYGKFIAKVSKDHPRMLPEAIRLAGLGYHFEKITRQQIAIHAFREFLAAELKRFKEAVAHPGRDAEAIRDQRQEVFTRVEARYKSIPEDFRYHGDGIEPALERFQFAVNDQVEQLTHAVR
;
A
#
# COMPACT_ATOMS: atom_id res chain seq x y z
N MET A 1 -19.84 -14.96 5.67
CA MET A 1 -20.86 -14.30 6.51
C MET A 1 -22.26 -14.35 5.89
N PHE A 2 -22.37 -14.37 4.57
CA PHE A 2 -23.67 -14.65 3.94
C PHE A 2 -24.12 -16.08 4.24
N PRO A 3 -25.36 -16.30 4.69
CA PRO A 3 -25.91 -17.63 4.87
C PRO A 3 -26.15 -18.33 3.52
N SER A 4 -26.41 -19.65 3.58
CA SER A 4 -26.86 -20.40 2.41
C SER A 4 -28.19 -19.86 1.89
N GLY A 5 -28.33 -19.63 0.59
CA GLY A 5 -29.53 -19.06 -0.03
C GLY A 5 -29.31 -17.72 -0.71
N TYR A 6 -28.14 -17.11 -0.55
CA TYR A 6 -27.69 -15.96 -1.33
C TYR A 6 -26.82 -16.41 -2.50
N ASP A 7 -27.14 -15.92 -3.69
CA ASP A 7 -26.24 -16.01 -4.84
C ASP A 7 -25.19 -14.90 -4.74
N LEU A 8 -23.91 -15.28 -4.80
CA LEU A 8 -22.80 -14.35 -4.57
C LEU A 8 -21.91 -14.21 -5.79
N ARG A 9 -21.60 -12.97 -6.14
CA ARG A 9 -20.57 -12.62 -7.12
C ARG A 9 -19.57 -11.67 -6.47
N VAL A 10 -18.29 -11.86 -6.73
CA VAL A 10 -17.21 -10.97 -6.28
C VAL A 10 -16.60 -10.29 -7.49
N VAL A 11 -16.53 -8.97 -7.45
CA VAL A 11 -15.80 -8.14 -8.42
C VAL A 11 -14.66 -7.44 -7.67
N ASP A 12 -13.44 -7.90 -7.90
CA ASP A 12 -12.24 -7.19 -7.43
C ASP A 12 -11.82 -6.18 -8.49
N MET A 13 -12.11 -4.91 -8.24
CA MET A 13 -11.84 -3.83 -9.20
C MET A 13 -10.34 -3.56 -9.44
N ASN A 14 -9.44 -4.19 -8.69
CA ASN A 14 -8.01 -4.20 -9.01
C ASN A 14 -7.67 -5.19 -10.15
N VAL A 15 -8.57 -6.12 -10.45
CA VAL A 15 -8.37 -7.22 -11.40
C VAL A 15 -9.30 -7.11 -12.59
N THR A 16 -10.59 -6.85 -12.34
CA THR A 16 -11.62 -6.73 -13.36
C THR A 16 -12.49 -5.51 -13.11
N PRO A 17 -12.88 -4.75 -14.15
CA PRO A 17 -13.79 -3.63 -13.98
C PRO A 17 -15.18 -4.14 -13.52
N LEU A 18 -15.91 -3.27 -12.81
CA LEU A 18 -17.32 -3.47 -12.55
C LEU A 18 -18.10 -3.22 -13.85
N GLU A 19 -18.79 -4.21 -14.37
CA GLU A 19 -19.60 -4.11 -15.59
C GLU A 19 -21.05 -3.75 -15.28
N ASP A 20 -21.79 -3.21 -16.26
CA ASP A 20 -23.21 -2.89 -16.07
C ASP A 20 -24.06 -4.17 -15.87
N ALA A 21 -23.66 -5.27 -16.51
CA ALA A 21 -24.27 -6.59 -16.31
C ALA A 21 -24.16 -7.11 -14.87
N ASP A 22 -23.15 -6.67 -14.11
CA ASP A 22 -23.04 -7.02 -12.69
C ASP A 22 -24.10 -6.28 -11.87
N LEU A 23 -24.38 -5.02 -12.22
CA LEU A 23 -25.39 -4.20 -11.57
C LEU A 23 -26.82 -4.63 -11.95
N GLU A 24 -27.04 -5.04 -13.20
CA GLU A 24 -28.32 -5.61 -13.66
C GLU A 24 -28.65 -6.94 -12.96
N TRP A 25 -27.63 -7.70 -12.58
CA TRP A 25 -27.77 -8.97 -11.87
C TRP A 25 -28.01 -8.78 -10.37
N ALA A 26 -27.46 -7.73 -9.76
CA ALA A 26 -27.39 -7.56 -8.32
C ALA A 26 -28.67 -6.96 -7.72
N ASP A 27 -29.23 -7.60 -6.70
CA ASP A 27 -30.27 -7.00 -5.84
C ASP A 27 -29.64 -6.09 -4.77
N LEU A 28 -28.37 -6.30 -4.43
CA LEU A 28 -27.63 -5.57 -3.39
C LEU A 28 -26.13 -5.58 -3.72
N VAL A 29 -25.47 -4.43 -3.60
CA VAL A 29 -24.02 -4.31 -3.73
C VAL A 29 -23.40 -4.03 -2.37
N CYS A 30 -22.52 -4.93 -1.91
CA CYS A 30 -21.74 -4.74 -0.69
C CYS A 30 -20.29 -4.37 -1.04
N THR A 31 -19.77 -3.31 -0.44
CA THR A 31 -18.39 -2.85 -0.64
C THR A 31 -17.59 -2.96 0.65
N SER A 32 -16.29 -3.25 0.51
CA SER A 32 -15.32 -3.13 1.60
C SER A 32 -14.11 -2.36 1.09
N THR A 33 -13.86 -1.17 1.64
CA THR A 33 -12.89 -0.24 1.08
C THR A 33 -11.95 0.35 2.13
N MET A 34 -10.69 0.54 1.71
CA MET A 34 -9.69 1.34 2.40
C MET A 34 -9.74 2.79 1.91
N ILE A 35 -9.10 3.71 2.64
CA ILE A 35 -9.09 5.16 2.32
C ILE A 35 -8.52 5.44 0.91
N VAL A 36 -7.53 4.68 0.48
CA VAL A 36 -6.93 4.79 -0.87
C VAL A 36 -7.92 4.44 -1.99
N GLN A 37 -9.04 3.79 -1.67
CA GLN A 37 -10.07 3.34 -2.62
C GLN A 37 -11.29 4.26 -2.62
N ARG A 38 -11.27 5.41 -1.93
CA ARG A 38 -12.42 6.31 -1.77
C ARG A 38 -13.06 6.74 -3.09
N HIS A 39 -12.25 7.06 -4.11
CA HIS A 39 -12.76 7.46 -5.43
C HIS A 39 -13.43 6.29 -6.16
N SER A 40 -12.86 5.09 -6.08
CA SER A 40 -13.49 3.89 -6.62
C SER A 40 -14.83 3.62 -5.92
N LEU A 41 -14.89 3.79 -4.59
CA LEU A 41 -16.14 3.67 -3.83
C LEU A 41 -17.18 4.67 -4.32
N GLN A 42 -16.81 5.93 -4.50
CA GLN A 42 -17.71 6.97 -5.00
C GLN A 42 -18.27 6.61 -6.40
N THR A 43 -17.40 6.15 -7.30
CA THR A 43 -17.80 5.69 -8.63
C THR A 43 -18.77 4.51 -8.56
N VAL A 44 -18.54 3.55 -7.67
CA VAL A 44 -19.47 2.41 -7.46
C VAL A 44 -20.81 2.89 -6.96
N ILE A 45 -20.85 3.78 -5.96
CA ILE A 45 -22.08 4.34 -5.41
C ILE A 45 -22.89 5.05 -6.51
N GLU A 46 -22.27 5.89 -7.33
CA GLU A 46 -22.92 6.62 -8.40
C GLU A 46 -23.50 5.69 -9.49
N ARG A 47 -22.77 4.64 -9.85
CA ARG A 47 -23.24 3.64 -10.81
C ARG A 47 -24.41 2.83 -10.26
N CYS A 48 -24.32 2.36 -9.01
CA CYS A 48 -25.39 1.63 -8.35
C CYS A 48 -26.67 2.47 -8.22
N ASN A 49 -26.54 3.74 -7.81
CA ASN A 49 -27.68 4.65 -7.68
C ASN A 49 -28.37 4.91 -9.04
N ARG A 50 -27.60 5.03 -10.13
CA ARG A 50 -28.16 5.15 -11.49
C ARG A 50 -28.88 3.88 -11.93
N ALA A 51 -28.40 2.72 -11.52
CA ALA A 51 -29.03 1.42 -11.79
C ALA A 51 -30.18 1.08 -10.84
N GLY A 52 -30.41 1.87 -9.78
CA GLY A 52 -31.43 1.60 -8.76
C GLY A 52 -31.06 0.47 -7.79
N VAL A 53 -29.80 0.10 -7.68
CA VAL A 53 -29.29 -0.98 -6.81
C VAL A 53 -28.79 -0.38 -5.49
N PRO A 54 -29.30 -0.81 -4.32
CA PRO A 54 -28.84 -0.31 -3.03
C PRO A 54 -27.41 -0.73 -2.72
N VAL A 55 -26.65 0.18 -2.07
CA VAL A 55 -25.26 -0.04 -1.68
C VAL A 55 -25.14 -0.19 -0.16
N VAL A 56 -24.42 -1.21 0.27
CA VAL A 56 -23.95 -1.39 1.64
C VAL A 56 -22.45 -1.11 1.69
N ALA A 57 -22.04 -0.10 2.42
CA ALA A 57 -20.63 0.27 2.53
C ALA A 57 -20.03 -0.15 3.88
N GLY A 58 -18.88 -0.83 3.84
CA GLY A 58 -18.10 -1.26 4.99
C GLY A 58 -16.60 -1.16 4.74
N GLY A 59 -15.83 -1.59 5.72
CA GLY A 59 -14.37 -1.54 5.71
C GLY A 59 -13.80 -0.30 6.41
N PRO A 60 -12.47 -0.13 6.45
CA PRO A 60 -11.79 0.93 7.18
C PRO A 60 -12.21 2.35 6.80
N HIS A 61 -12.36 2.64 5.50
CA HIS A 61 -12.75 3.97 5.05
C HIS A 61 -14.17 4.34 5.48
N PRO A 62 -15.24 3.59 5.21
CA PRO A 62 -16.57 3.90 5.73
C PRO A 62 -16.63 3.91 7.27
N THR A 63 -15.87 3.05 7.95
CA THR A 63 -15.80 3.07 9.43
C THR A 63 -15.38 4.43 9.97
N THR A 64 -14.42 5.08 9.31
CA THR A 64 -13.88 6.38 9.73
C THR A 64 -14.67 7.57 9.17
N PHE A 65 -15.18 7.48 7.93
CA PHE A 65 -15.68 8.61 7.16
C PHE A 65 -17.17 8.51 6.72
N HIS A 66 -17.96 7.56 7.26
CA HIS A 66 -19.35 7.33 6.82
C HIS A 66 -20.22 8.58 6.78
N ALA A 67 -20.00 9.54 7.68
CA ALA A 67 -20.77 10.79 7.73
C ALA A 67 -20.51 11.71 6.51
N GLU A 68 -19.44 11.48 5.78
CA GLU A 68 -18.98 12.25 4.62
C GLU A 68 -19.32 11.54 3.30
N ILE A 69 -19.76 10.27 3.37
CA ILE A 69 -20.08 9.43 2.20
C ILE A 69 -21.59 9.48 1.95
N ALA A 70 -22.00 10.12 0.85
CA ALA A 70 -23.39 10.22 0.43
C ALA A 70 -23.79 9.07 -0.53
N GLY A 71 -25.11 8.82 -0.67
CA GLY A 71 -25.65 7.89 -1.65
C GLY A 71 -25.56 6.41 -1.28
N VAL A 72 -25.22 6.08 -0.04
CA VAL A 72 -25.18 4.73 0.51
C VAL A 72 -26.48 4.42 1.22
N ALA A 73 -27.07 3.25 0.96
CA ALA A 73 -28.30 2.81 1.61
C ALA A 73 -28.05 2.37 3.06
N HIS A 74 -26.99 1.60 3.29
CA HIS A 74 -26.64 1.06 4.60
C HIS A 74 -25.13 1.08 4.83
N PHE A 75 -24.74 1.34 6.07
CA PHE A 75 -23.35 1.22 6.53
C PHE A 75 -23.21 0.05 7.51
N VAL A 76 -22.21 -0.81 7.28
CA VAL A 76 -21.76 -1.83 8.21
C VAL A 76 -20.34 -1.47 8.63
N LEU A 77 -20.22 -0.88 9.82
CA LEU A 77 -19.01 -0.21 10.31
C LEU A 77 -18.30 -1.06 11.34
N ASP A 78 -16.98 -0.87 11.45
CA ASP A 78 -16.08 -1.68 12.26
C ASP A 78 -15.96 -3.12 11.71
N GLU A 79 -15.85 -4.14 12.58
CA GLU A 79 -15.70 -5.54 12.16
C GLU A 79 -17.08 -6.19 11.98
N ALA A 80 -17.26 -6.91 10.89
CA ALA A 80 -18.58 -7.29 10.40
C ALA A 80 -19.09 -8.65 10.93
N GLU A 81 -18.28 -9.41 11.67
CA GLU A 81 -18.57 -10.78 12.05
C GLU A 81 -19.89 -10.96 12.81
N GLU A 82 -20.24 -10.03 13.68
CA GLU A 82 -21.46 -10.09 14.50
C GLU A 82 -22.59 -9.25 13.91
N ILE A 83 -22.28 -8.07 13.38
CA ILE A 83 -23.29 -7.10 12.91
C ILE A 83 -23.80 -7.36 11.50
N PHE A 84 -23.02 -7.98 10.63
CA PHE A 84 -23.47 -8.27 9.26
C PHE A 84 -24.60 -9.30 9.22
N PRO A 85 -24.57 -10.39 10.02
CA PRO A 85 -25.73 -11.27 10.17
C PRO A 85 -26.99 -10.56 10.74
N GLU A 86 -26.83 -9.57 11.64
CA GLU A 86 -27.94 -8.75 12.11
C GLU A 86 -28.51 -7.91 10.98
N PHE A 87 -27.65 -7.23 10.22
CA PHE A 87 -28.05 -6.45 9.05
C PHE A 87 -28.86 -7.29 8.05
N LEU A 88 -28.40 -8.49 7.70
CA LEU A 88 -29.09 -9.36 6.74
C LEU A 88 -30.48 -9.77 7.24
N ARG A 89 -30.63 -10.12 8.51
CA ARG A 89 -31.95 -10.42 9.11
C ARG A 89 -32.90 -9.24 9.05
N ASP A 90 -32.39 -8.05 9.39
CA ASP A 90 -33.21 -6.82 9.34
C ASP A 90 -33.59 -6.49 7.90
N LEU A 91 -32.69 -6.70 6.93
CA LEU A 91 -32.95 -6.49 5.50
C LEU A 91 -34.05 -7.42 5.00
N GLU A 92 -34.00 -8.71 5.30
CA GLU A 92 -35.01 -9.72 4.94
C GLU A 92 -36.38 -9.38 5.53
N ASN A 93 -36.42 -8.76 6.71
CA ASN A 93 -37.63 -8.34 7.38
C ASN A 93 -38.13 -6.94 6.96
N GLY A 94 -37.42 -6.25 6.04
CA GLY A 94 -37.76 -4.88 5.62
C GLY A 94 -37.55 -3.83 6.73
N ALA A 95 -36.71 -4.12 7.72
CA ALA A 95 -36.44 -3.30 8.90
C ALA A 95 -34.98 -2.81 8.98
N ALA A 96 -34.23 -2.87 7.87
CA ALA A 96 -32.83 -2.51 7.85
C ALA A 96 -32.58 -1.04 8.24
N LYS A 97 -31.67 -0.85 9.17
CA LYS A 97 -31.21 0.47 9.65
C LYS A 97 -30.21 1.05 8.65
N VAL A 98 -30.03 2.37 8.68
CA VAL A 98 -29.01 3.06 7.87
C VAL A 98 -27.60 2.72 8.36
N ILE A 99 -27.38 2.59 9.68
CA ILE A 99 -26.05 2.34 10.27
C ILE A 99 -26.11 1.14 11.21
N TYR A 100 -25.22 0.19 10.98
CA TYR A 100 -24.86 -0.90 11.89
C TYR A 100 -23.41 -0.69 12.33
N ARG A 101 -23.17 -0.72 13.63
CA ARG A 101 -21.82 -0.51 14.21
C ARG A 101 -21.58 -1.45 15.37
N GLU A 102 -20.40 -2.07 15.39
CA GLU A 102 -19.93 -2.91 16.50
C GLU A 102 -18.69 -2.29 17.15
N PRO A 103 -18.86 -1.54 18.23
CA PRO A 103 -17.73 -0.91 18.90
C PRO A 103 -16.87 -1.91 19.69
N ARG A 104 -17.43 -3.08 20.03
CA ARG A 104 -16.68 -4.19 20.65
C ARG A 104 -15.93 -4.94 19.55
N LYS A 105 -14.73 -5.35 19.84
CA LYS A 105 -13.95 -6.15 18.88
C LYS A 105 -14.38 -7.62 18.95
N PRO A 106 -14.96 -8.19 17.89
CA PRO A 106 -15.48 -9.55 17.90
C PRO A 106 -14.37 -10.59 18.08
N ASP A 107 -14.76 -11.79 18.53
CA ASP A 107 -13.85 -12.92 18.58
C ASP A 107 -13.58 -13.44 17.16
N VAL A 108 -12.31 -13.41 16.71
CA VAL A 108 -11.91 -13.86 15.39
C VAL A 108 -12.01 -15.39 15.21
N LEU A 109 -12.27 -16.15 16.30
CA LEU A 109 -12.58 -17.57 16.23
C LEU A 109 -13.90 -17.85 15.48
N HIS A 110 -14.77 -16.85 15.33
CA HIS A 110 -16.02 -16.97 14.58
C HIS A 110 -15.88 -16.59 13.08
N THR A 111 -14.70 -16.11 12.67
CA THR A 111 -14.46 -15.73 11.26
C THR A 111 -14.52 -16.98 10.37
N PRO A 112 -15.39 -17.01 9.35
CA PRO A 112 -15.48 -18.15 8.43
C PRO A 112 -14.28 -18.22 7.49
N VAL A 113 -14.04 -19.40 6.91
CA VAL A 113 -13.08 -19.55 5.82
C VAL A 113 -13.51 -18.67 4.64
N PRO A 114 -12.64 -17.83 4.08
CA PRO A 114 -12.97 -16.97 2.95
C PRO A 114 -13.38 -17.78 1.71
N ARG A 115 -14.31 -17.23 0.93
CA ARG A 115 -14.83 -17.82 -0.31
C ARG A 115 -13.86 -17.57 -1.47
N PHE A 116 -12.66 -18.15 -1.39
CA PHE A 116 -11.63 -18.06 -2.44
C PHE A 116 -12.07 -18.62 -3.79
N ASP A 117 -13.11 -19.42 -3.82
CA ASP A 117 -13.74 -19.98 -5.02
C ASP A 117 -14.48 -18.92 -5.86
N LEU A 118 -14.76 -17.74 -5.33
CA LEU A 118 -15.46 -16.66 -6.03
C LEU A 118 -14.54 -15.74 -6.84
N ILE A 119 -13.23 -15.97 -6.80
CA ILE A 119 -12.24 -15.15 -7.51
C ILE A 119 -11.38 -16.00 -8.48
N ASP A 120 -10.88 -15.39 -9.55
CA ASP A 120 -9.91 -16.05 -10.43
C ASP A 120 -8.51 -15.99 -9.82
N LEU A 121 -8.09 -17.08 -9.18
CA LEU A 121 -6.79 -17.17 -8.52
C LEU A 121 -5.60 -16.89 -9.46
N LYS A 122 -5.76 -17.08 -10.78
CA LYS A 122 -4.67 -16.87 -11.75
C LYS A 122 -4.36 -15.38 -11.96
N ALA A 123 -5.27 -14.52 -11.61
CA ALA A 123 -5.10 -13.07 -11.73
C ALA A 123 -4.22 -12.47 -10.61
N TYR A 124 -3.89 -13.26 -9.58
CA TYR A 124 -3.17 -12.78 -8.41
C TYR A 124 -1.74 -13.32 -8.34
N HIS A 125 -0.83 -12.46 -7.89
CA HIS A 125 0.55 -12.84 -7.60
C HIS A 125 0.68 -13.58 -6.26
N SER A 126 -0.10 -13.18 -5.26
CA SER A 126 -0.17 -13.78 -3.93
C SER A 126 -1.62 -13.81 -3.44
N MET A 127 -1.93 -14.77 -2.57
CA MET A 127 -3.19 -14.80 -1.86
C MET A 127 -3.00 -14.32 -0.43
N CYS A 128 -4.10 -13.83 0.17
CA CYS A 128 -4.11 -13.30 1.52
C CYS A 128 -4.87 -14.21 2.48
N VAL A 129 -4.29 -14.45 3.65
CA VAL A 129 -4.94 -15.05 4.81
C VAL A 129 -4.62 -14.20 6.04
N GLN A 130 -5.43 -14.27 7.09
CA GLN A 130 -5.21 -13.47 8.29
C GLN A 130 -5.26 -14.35 9.53
N PHE A 131 -4.21 -14.32 10.34
CA PHE A 131 -4.15 -15.02 11.61
C PHE A 131 -4.61 -14.16 12.78
N SER A 132 -4.16 -12.90 12.83
CA SER A 132 -4.45 -12.00 13.94
C SER A 132 -4.92 -10.61 13.49
N ARG A 133 -5.64 -9.93 14.40
CA ARG A 133 -6.03 -8.52 14.29
C ARG A 133 -5.65 -7.77 15.54
N GLY A 134 -5.15 -6.54 15.36
CA GLY A 134 -4.77 -5.65 16.44
C GLY A 134 -3.27 -5.69 16.75
N CYS A 135 -2.78 -4.59 17.33
CA CYS A 135 -1.36 -4.39 17.63
C CYS A 135 -1.20 -3.78 19.02
N PRO A 136 -0.29 -4.30 19.88
CA PRO A 136 -0.11 -3.78 21.24
C PRO A 136 0.63 -2.44 21.29
N PHE A 137 1.31 -2.06 20.22
CA PHE A 137 2.06 -0.82 20.11
C PHE A 137 1.13 0.39 19.89
N ASP A 138 1.65 1.58 20.17
CA ASP A 138 0.89 2.83 20.21
C ASP A 138 1.54 3.90 19.33
N CYS A 139 1.95 3.50 18.12
CA CYS A 139 2.57 4.42 17.17
C CYS A 139 1.59 5.54 16.83
N GLU A 140 2.03 6.80 16.95
CA GLU A 140 1.13 7.96 16.90
C GLU A 140 0.44 8.16 15.54
N PHE A 141 1.07 7.68 14.45
CA PHE A 141 0.56 7.81 13.08
C PHE A 141 -0.35 6.66 12.64
N CYS A 142 -0.42 5.55 13.42
CA CYS A 142 -1.05 4.31 13.02
C CYS A 142 -2.52 4.25 13.41
N ASP A 143 -3.40 3.94 12.45
CA ASP A 143 -4.84 3.80 12.65
C ASP A 143 -5.27 2.38 13.10
N ILE A 144 -4.40 1.39 12.98
CA ILE A 144 -4.69 -0.02 13.30
C ILE A 144 -5.27 -0.19 14.69
N ILE A 145 -4.71 0.49 15.70
CA ILE A 145 -5.21 0.37 17.08
C ILE A 145 -6.60 1.00 17.27
N LYS A 146 -6.98 1.92 16.42
CA LYS A 146 -8.34 2.51 16.40
C LYS A 146 -9.31 1.56 15.70
N LEU A 147 -8.91 0.95 14.59
CA LEU A 147 -9.71 0.01 13.81
C LEU A 147 -9.86 -1.35 14.52
N TYR A 148 -8.76 -1.94 14.99
CA TYR A 148 -8.74 -3.34 15.47
C TYR A 148 -8.38 -3.50 16.95
N GLY A 149 -7.99 -2.41 17.63
CA GLY A 149 -7.66 -2.41 19.07
C GLY A 149 -6.22 -2.81 19.37
N ARG A 150 -5.86 -2.68 20.65
CA ARG A 150 -4.51 -2.93 21.18
C ARG A 150 -4.28 -4.35 21.70
N ILE A 151 -5.32 -5.16 21.78
CA ILE A 151 -5.22 -6.56 22.22
C ILE A 151 -5.27 -7.44 20.98
N PRO A 152 -4.16 -8.10 20.61
CA PRO A 152 -4.16 -9.01 19.47
C PRO A 152 -5.09 -10.19 19.68
N ARG A 153 -6.04 -10.39 18.77
CA ARG A 153 -6.97 -11.51 18.74
C ARG A 153 -6.56 -12.45 17.63
N THR A 154 -6.48 -13.74 17.89
CA THR A 154 -5.92 -14.74 16.98
C THR A 154 -6.92 -15.82 16.62
N LYS A 155 -6.91 -16.26 15.38
CA LYS A 155 -7.56 -17.49 14.94
C LYS A 155 -6.88 -18.72 15.58
N SER A 156 -7.57 -19.84 15.59
CA SER A 156 -6.97 -21.11 16.00
C SER A 156 -6.06 -21.69 14.90
N PRO A 157 -5.10 -22.57 15.25
CA PRO A 157 -4.32 -23.30 14.26
C PRO A 157 -5.19 -24.07 13.26
N GLU A 158 -6.29 -24.66 13.72
CA GLU A 158 -7.22 -25.43 12.88
C GLU A 158 -7.93 -24.56 11.84
N GLN A 159 -8.35 -23.33 12.22
CA GLN A 159 -8.92 -22.38 11.28
C GLN A 159 -7.91 -22.01 10.18
N MET A 160 -6.67 -21.70 10.56
CA MET A 160 -5.63 -21.35 9.59
C MET A 160 -5.32 -22.53 8.64
N VAL A 161 -5.26 -23.76 9.17
CA VAL A 161 -5.09 -24.96 8.34
C VAL A 161 -6.27 -25.15 7.38
N GLN A 162 -7.49 -24.84 7.78
CA GLN A 162 -8.67 -24.90 6.89
C GLN A 162 -8.58 -23.88 5.76
N GLU A 163 -8.11 -22.66 6.03
CA GLU A 163 -7.88 -21.65 4.98
C GLU A 163 -6.78 -22.09 3.99
N PHE A 164 -5.68 -22.66 4.49
CA PHE A 164 -4.62 -23.25 3.66
C PHE A 164 -5.14 -24.39 2.81
N ASP A 165 -5.93 -25.28 3.38
CA ASP A 165 -6.56 -26.40 2.66
C ASP A 165 -7.52 -25.91 1.57
N ALA A 166 -8.32 -24.85 1.84
CA ALA A 166 -9.22 -24.28 0.86
C ALA A 166 -8.46 -23.78 -0.38
N LEU A 167 -7.41 -22.97 -0.18
CA LEU A 167 -6.55 -22.50 -1.27
C LEU A 167 -5.84 -23.64 -1.99
N TYR A 168 -5.34 -24.63 -1.25
CA TYR A 168 -4.66 -25.79 -1.84
C TYR A 168 -5.58 -26.62 -2.72
N ARG A 169 -6.84 -26.86 -2.29
CA ARG A 169 -7.86 -27.60 -3.07
C ARG A 169 -8.27 -26.85 -4.34
N LEU A 170 -8.30 -25.51 -4.29
CA LEU A 170 -8.56 -24.68 -5.47
C LEU A 170 -7.36 -24.58 -6.43
N GLY A 171 -6.24 -25.23 -6.11
CA GLY A 171 -5.08 -25.33 -6.98
C GLY A 171 -4.03 -24.23 -6.75
N TRP A 172 -4.18 -23.36 -5.76
CA TRP A 172 -3.15 -22.36 -5.45
C TRP A 172 -1.83 -23.03 -5.05
N ARG A 173 -0.71 -22.55 -5.58
CA ARG A 173 0.66 -23.05 -5.32
C ARG A 173 1.69 -21.91 -5.29
N GLY A 174 1.26 -20.72 -4.87
CA GLY A 174 2.02 -19.50 -4.85
C GLY A 174 2.29 -18.94 -3.45
N PRO A 175 2.75 -17.68 -3.38
CA PRO A 175 2.94 -16.98 -2.11
C PRO A 175 1.63 -16.77 -1.35
N LEU A 176 1.68 -16.86 -0.02
CA LEU A 176 0.61 -16.43 0.88
C LEU A 176 1.09 -15.30 1.77
N PHE A 177 0.38 -14.20 1.74
CA PHE A 177 0.55 -13.09 2.66
C PHE A 177 -0.35 -13.32 3.89
N LEU A 178 0.26 -13.48 5.06
CA LEU A 178 -0.47 -13.38 6.31
C LEU A 178 -0.59 -11.89 6.63
N VAL A 179 -1.78 -11.32 6.34
CA VAL A 179 -2.07 -9.87 6.40
C VAL A 179 -2.32 -9.39 7.84
N ASP A 180 -1.50 -9.84 8.76
CA ASP A 180 -1.58 -9.45 10.16
C ASP A 180 -0.92 -8.08 10.36
N ASP A 181 -1.54 -7.20 11.13
CA ASP A 181 -0.97 -5.88 11.47
C ASP A 181 0.41 -5.98 12.15
N ASN A 182 0.65 -7.09 12.84
CA ASN A 182 1.92 -7.47 13.43
C ASN A 182 1.84 -8.94 13.88
N PHE A 183 2.28 -9.86 13.04
CA PHE A 183 2.19 -11.31 13.26
C PHE A 183 2.76 -11.76 14.61
N ILE A 184 3.81 -11.10 15.09
CA ILE A 184 4.50 -11.46 16.32
C ILE A 184 3.90 -10.81 17.58
N SER A 185 2.82 -10.07 17.42
CA SER A 185 2.16 -9.33 18.50
C SER A 185 1.67 -10.23 19.65
N ASN A 186 1.25 -11.46 19.31
CA ASN A 186 0.94 -12.52 20.26
C ASN A 186 1.88 -13.72 20.04
N LYS A 187 3.11 -13.59 20.52
CA LYS A 187 4.15 -14.62 20.41
C LYS A 187 3.69 -16.01 20.86
N ARG A 188 2.90 -16.08 21.94
CA ARG A 188 2.43 -17.37 22.50
C ARG A 188 1.53 -18.11 21.51
N ASP A 189 0.59 -17.41 20.90
CA ASP A 189 -0.36 -18.04 19.98
C ASP A 189 0.28 -18.26 18.60
N ALA A 190 1.21 -17.39 18.16
CA ALA A 190 2.03 -17.67 16.99
C ALA A 190 2.86 -18.96 17.14
N LEU A 191 3.47 -19.20 18.31
CA LEU A 191 4.20 -20.44 18.58
C LEU A 191 3.31 -21.69 18.67
N LYS A 192 1.99 -21.55 18.85
CA LYS A 192 1.04 -22.67 18.73
C LYS A 192 0.65 -22.92 17.26
N LEU A 193 0.50 -21.84 16.48
CA LEU A 193 0.15 -21.92 15.06
C LEU A 193 1.27 -22.54 14.22
N LEU A 194 2.49 -22.06 14.37
CA LEU A 194 3.60 -22.36 13.46
C LEU A 194 3.91 -23.86 13.30
N PRO A 195 3.91 -24.70 14.36
CA PRO A 195 4.08 -26.15 14.21
C PRO A 195 3.00 -26.81 13.34
N ALA A 196 1.73 -26.38 13.47
CA ALA A 196 0.64 -26.91 12.66
C ALA A 196 0.79 -26.55 11.18
N LEU A 197 1.21 -25.30 10.89
CA LEU A 197 1.52 -24.89 9.52
C LEU A 197 2.73 -25.64 8.96
N ALA A 198 3.78 -25.83 9.76
CA ALA A 198 4.98 -26.54 9.34
C ALA A 198 4.66 -28.01 8.98
N GLU A 199 3.88 -28.69 9.82
CA GLU A 199 3.43 -30.08 9.55
C GLU A 199 2.58 -30.13 8.28
N TRP A 200 1.62 -29.22 8.13
CA TRP A 200 0.75 -29.13 6.97
C TRP A 200 1.56 -28.90 5.67
N GLN A 201 2.51 -27.96 5.69
CA GLN A 201 3.40 -27.63 4.58
C GLN A 201 4.31 -28.79 4.22
N LYS A 202 4.96 -29.42 5.21
CA LYS A 202 5.85 -30.56 5.04
C LYS A 202 5.15 -31.75 4.41
N ALA A 203 3.94 -32.06 4.89
CA ALA A 203 3.13 -33.17 4.34
C ALA A 203 2.77 -32.97 2.86
N ARG A 204 2.83 -31.74 2.34
CA ARG A 204 2.48 -31.36 0.95
C ARG A 204 3.66 -30.85 0.13
N GLY A 205 4.90 -31.00 0.62
CA GLY A 205 6.11 -30.55 -0.06
C GLY A 205 6.25 -29.04 -0.17
N TYR A 206 5.78 -28.30 0.82
CA TYR A 206 5.82 -26.84 0.91
C TYR A 206 5.18 -26.16 -0.31
N PRO A 207 3.86 -26.35 -0.56
CA PRO A 207 3.20 -25.75 -1.73
C PRO A 207 3.23 -24.23 -1.72
N PHE A 208 3.29 -23.59 -0.55
CA PHE A 208 3.25 -22.15 -0.36
C PHE A 208 4.59 -21.61 0.13
N THR A 209 4.90 -20.36 -0.21
CA THR A 209 5.87 -19.53 0.48
C THR A 209 5.12 -18.49 1.30
N LEU A 210 5.51 -18.28 2.55
CA LEU A 210 4.79 -17.41 3.47
C LEU A 210 5.56 -16.11 3.70
N PHE A 211 4.82 -15.01 3.82
CA PHE A 211 5.37 -13.73 4.27
C PHE A 211 4.32 -12.98 5.10
N THR A 212 4.78 -12.04 5.94
CA THR A 212 3.92 -11.30 6.87
C THR A 212 4.56 -9.98 7.28
N GLU A 213 3.80 -9.15 7.99
CA GLU A 213 4.30 -7.96 8.65
C GLU A 213 4.69 -8.25 10.10
N ALA A 214 5.77 -7.61 10.54
CA ALA A 214 6.29 -7.75 11.89
C ALA A 214 6.99 -6.47 12.35
N THR A 215 7.22 -6.35 13.64
CA THR A 215 8.09 -5.32 14.21
C THR A 215 9.53 -5.80 14.34
N VAL A 216 10.47 -4.86 14.36
CA VAL A 216 11.94 -5.12 14.37
C VAL A 216 12.39 -6.02 15.52
N ASN A 217 11.67 -6.03 16.64
CA ASN A 217 11.97 -6.89 17.80
C ASN A 217 11.83 -8.41 17.49
N LEU A 218 11.34 -8.81 16.31
CA LEU A 218 11.44 -10.19 15.81
C LEU A 218 12.88 -10.71 15.87
N ALA A 219 13.88 -9.87 15.55
CA ALA A 219 15.29 -10.22 15.59
C ALA A 219 15.77 -10.83 16.92
N ARG A 220 15.03 -10.64 18.01
CA ARG A 220 15.33 -11.16 19.35
C ARG A 220 14.51 -12.40 19.73
N MET A 221 13.80 -12.96 18.79
CA MET A 221 12.88 -14.07 19.02
C MET A 221 13.35 -15.32 18.26
N ASP A 222 14.57 -15.79 18.55
CA ASP A 222 15.22 -16.90 17.84
C ASP A 222 14.29 -18.11 17.62
N THR A 223 13.66 -18.59 18.69
CA THR A 223 12.74 -19.73 18.61
C THR A 223 11.56 -19.46 17.67
N LEU A 224 11.06 -18.22 17.66
CA LEU A 224 9.94 -17.84 16.80
C LEU A 224 10.41 -17.76 15.34
N MET A 225 11.56 -17.15 15.06
CA MET A 225 12.14 -17.10 13.71
C MET A 225 12.40 -18.52 13.16
N ASP A 226 12.98 -19.41 13.97
CA ASP A 226 13.20 -20.80 13.57
C ASP A 226 11.88 -21.51 13.22
N ALA A 227 10.84 -21.34 14.04
CA ALA A 227 9.51 -21.90 13.78
C ALA A 227 8.83 -21.27 12.53
N MET A 228 9.00 -19.96 12.30
CA MET A 228 8.52 -19.29 11.08
C MET A 228 9.17 -19.88 9.84
N ILE A 229 10.48 -20.06 9.84
CA ILE A 229 11.23 -20.65 8.72
C ILE A 229 10.77 -22.07 8.46
N GLU A 230 10.59 -22.89 9.50
CA GLU A 230 10.09 -24.26 9.38
C GLU A 230 8.67 -24.30 8.81
N ALA A 231 7.82 -23.33 9.16
CA ALA A 231 6.47 -23.18 8.60
C ALA A 231 6.46 -22.70 7.14
N GLY A 232 7.56 -22.21 6.60
CA GLY A 232 7.64 -21.78 5.20
C GLY A 232 7.73 -20.28 4.98
N PHE A 233 7.96 -19.48 6.02
CA PHE A 233 8.19 -18.04 5.88
C PHE A 233 9.57 -17.79 5.25
N ASN A 234 9.57 -17.03 4.16
CA ASN A 234 10.80 -16.65 3.45
C ASN A 234 11.08 -15.15 3.48
N SER A 235 10.13 -14.33 3.90
CA SER A 235 10.32 -12.89 4.08
C SER A 235 9.41 -12.30 5.14
N VAL A 236 9.81 -11.15 5.65
CA VAL A 236 9.03 -10.31 6.56
C VAL A 236 9.13 -8.86 6.14
N PHE A 237 8.02 -8.15 6.23
CA PHE A 237 7.97 -6.70 6.07
C PHE A 237 8.04 -6.05 7.45
N LEU A 238 9.00 -5.16 7.66
CA LEU A 238 9.22 -4.47 8.92
C LEU A 238 8.86 -2.99 8.81
N GLY A 239 8.07 -2.48 9.75
CA GLY A 239 7.94 -1.05 9.94
C GLY A 239 9.21 -0.47 10.54
N ILE A 240 10.17 -0.06 9.71
CA ILE A 240 11.44 0.55 10.14
C ILE A 240 11.25 2.03 10.39
N GLU A 241 10.54 2.69 9.52
CA GLU A 241 10.14 4.10 9.42
C GLU A 241 11.34 5.03 9.17
N THR A 242 12.31 5.06 10.05
CA THR A 242 13.51 5.89 9.92
C THR A 242 14.67 5.29 10.73
N PRO A 243 15.93 5.45 10.30
CA PRO A 243 17.08 5.10 11.12
C PRO A 243 17.32 6.06 12.29
N ASN A 244 16.64 7.22 12.33
CA ASN A 244 16.80 8.23 13.37
C ASN A 244 16.08 7.82 14.67
N PRO A 245 16.82 7.53 15.78
CA PRO A 245 16.18 7.10 17.03
C PRO A 245 15.33 8.18 17.71
N GLU A 246 15.67 9.47 17.54
CA GLU A 246 14.89 10.57 18.12
C GLU A 246 13.53 10.69 17.44
N ALA A 247 13.50 10.59 16.12
CA ALA A 247 12.27 10.58 15.33
C ALA A 247 11.38 9.38 15.72
N LEU A 248 11.96 8.19 15.89
CA LEU A 248 11.23 6.99 16.35
C LEU A 248 10.58 7.19 17.74
N ILE A 249 11.29 7.85 18.66
CA ILE A 249 10.73 8.15 19.99
C ILE A 249 9.56 9.14 19.87
N LYS A 250 9.70 10.19 19.05
CA LYS A 250 8.63 11.17 18.78
C LYS A 250 7.39 10.52 18.19
N MET A 251 7.57 9.57 17.26
CA MET A 251 6.48 8.77 16.66
C MET A 251 5.88 7.72 17.60
N LYS A 252 6.30 7.65 18.86
CA LYS A 252 5.91 6.60 19.82
C LYS A 252 6.21 5.18 19.32
N LYS A 253 7.37 4.99 18.69
CA LYS A 253 7.84 3.68 18.20
C LYS A 253 9.09 3.18 18.96
N PRO A 254 9.03 3.03 20.28
CA PRO A 254 10.19 2.67 21.12
C PRO A 254 10.71 1.26 20.85
N GLN A 255 9.92 0.37 20.25
CA GLN A 255 10.33 -1.00 19.88
C GLN A 255 11.44 -1.02 18.83
N ASN A 256 11.63 0.08 18.09
CA ASN A 256 12.70 0.25 17.09
C ASN A 256 13.95 0.91 17.68
N VAL A 257 13.97 1.26 18.97
CA VAL A 257 15.08 2.00 19.60
C VAL A 257 15.68 1.20 20.74
N ARG A 258 17.04 1.19 20.83
CA ARG A 258 17.78 0.72 22.00
C ARG A 258 18.88 1.71 22.37
N LYS A 259 18.78 2.23 23.58
CA LYS A 259 19.72 3.27 24.09
C LYS A 259 21.18 2.83 24.20
N GLN A 260 21.48 1.53 24.11
CA GLN A 260 22.81 0.96 24.33
C GLN A 260 23.38 0.28 23.07
N GLU A 261 22.71 0.36 21.94
CA GLU A 261 23.10 -0.29 20.69
C GLU A 261 22.92 0.73 19.55
N ASP A 262 23.99 1.39 19.13
CA ASP A 262 23.95 2.45 18.13
C ASP A 262 23.42 1.95 16.77
N ASP A 263 23.70 0.69 16.39
CA ASP A 263 23.28 0.07 15.13
C ASP A 263 22.13 -0.95 15.29
N TYR A 264 21.26 -0.75 16.28
CA TYR A 264 20.22 -1.73 16.62
C TYR A 264 19.35 -2.15 15.43
N LEU A 265 18.91 -1.23 14.60
CA LEU A 265 18.06 -1.52 13.44
C LEU A 265 18.82 -2.34 12.39
N LEU A 266 20.04 -1.93 12.06
CA LEU A 266 20.89 -2.62 11.08
C LEU A 266 21.22 -4.03 11.56
N HIS A 267 21.61 -4.18 12.82
CA HIS A 267 21.89 -5.48 13.42
C HIS A 267 20.66 -6.38 13.41
N SER A 268 19.47 -5.83 13.71
CA SER A 268 18.21 -6.58 13.71
C SER A 268 17.86 -7.08 12.32
N VAL A 269 17.97 -6.25 11.28
CA VAL A 269 17.75 -6.65 9.90
C VAL A 269 18.70 -7.78 9.49
N ARG A 270 19.98 -7.62 9.74
CA ARG A 270 21.00 -8.64 9.43
C ARG A 270 20.77 -9.95 10.17
N THR A 271 20.35 -9.90 11.42
CA THR A 271 20.02 -11.10 12.22
C THR A 271 18.90 -11.90 11.56
N ILE A 272 17.81 -11.23 11.10
CA ILE A 272 16.68 -11.89 10.43
C ILE A 272 17.14 -12.48 9.08
N GLN A 273 17.95 -11.75 8.32
CA GLN A 273 18.49 -12.22 7.04
C GLN A 273 19.40 -13.45 7.23
N GLN A 274 20.27 -13.44 8.22
CA GLN A 274 21.14 -14.56 8.57
C GLN A 274 20.38 -15.78 9.05
N LYS A 275 19.17 -15.64 9.60
CA LYS A 275 18.26 -16.75 9.90
C LYS A 275 17.67 -17.37 8.62
N GLY A 276 17.51 -16.62 7.53
CA GLY A 276 17.04 -17.10 6.24
C GLY A 276 15.75 -16.45 5.74
N MET A 277 15.28 -15.38 6.38
CA MET A 277 14.14 -14.59 5.91
C MET A 277 14.66 -13.28 5.29
N ARG A 278 14.24 -12.98 4.05
CA ARG A 278 14.46 -11.66 3.47
C ARG A 278 13.69 -10.63 4.30
N VAL A 279 14.30 -9.48 4.50
CA VAL A 279 13.65 -8.32 5.12
C VAL A 279 13.28 -7.33 4.03
N ASP A 280 12.00 -6.96 3.99
CA ASP A 280 11.46 -5.81 3.30
C ASP A 280 11.08 -4.77 4.37
N GLY A 281 11.00 -3.47 4.05
CA GLY A 281 10.74 -2.48 5.10
C GLY A 281 10.11 -1.21 4.62
N GLY A 282 9.18 -0.65 5.42
CA GLY A 282 8.55 0.64 5.20
C GLY A 282 9.34 1.77 5.84
N PHE A 283 9.40 2.92 5.15
CA PHE A 283 10.13 4.12 5.55
C PHE A 283 9.24 5.34 5.45
N ILE A 284 9.43 6.30 6.37
CA ILE A 284 8.65 7.53 6.46
C ILE A 284 9.61 8.73 6.54
N LEU A 285 9.30 9.79 5.80
CA LEU A 285 9.95 11.11 5.85
C LEU A 285 8.96 12.19 6.28
N GLY A 286 9.46 13.27 6.86
CA GLY A 286 8.65 14.40 7.30
C GLY A 286 8.12 14.26 8.73
N VAL A 287 8.80 13.46 9.53
CA VAL A 287 8.57 13.38 10.98
C VAL A 287 9.06 14.65 11.65
N ASP A 288 8.36 15.10 12.70
CA ASP A 288 8.80 16.26 13.47
C ASP A 288 10.23 16.07 14.00
N GLY A 289 11.11 17.01 13.65
CA GLY A 289 12.54 16.96 13.97
C GLY A 289 13.42 16.32 12.90
N ASP A 290 12.86 15.92 11.75
CA ASP A 290 13.66 15.62 10.57
C ASP A 290 14.28 16.91 10.01
N ASP A 291 15.53 16.83 9.60
CA ASP A 291 16.22 17.80 8.77
C ASP A 291 16.70 17.15 7.46
N GLU A 292 17.39 17.89 6.60
CA GLU A 292 17.85 17.40 5.30
C GLU A 292 18.77 16.18 5.39
N SER A 293 19.44 15.97 6.53
CA SER A 293 20.30 14.79 6.75
C SER A 293 19.50 13.48 6.81
N ALA A 294 18.19 13.55 7.12
CA ALA A 294 17.31 12.38 7.15
C ALA A 294 17.21 11.69 5.79
N PHE A 295 17.34 12.42 4.68
CA PHE A 295 17.30 11.86 3.34
C PHE A 295 18.48 10.93 3.06
N ASP A 296 19.70 11.40 3.32
CA ASP A 296 20.92 10.60 3.12
C ASP A 296 20.99 9.45 4.11
N ALA A 297 20.63 9.67 5.37
CA ALA A 297 20.55 8.62 6.37
C ALA A 297 19.62 7.47 5.98
N GLN A 298 18.47 7.77 5.37
CA GLN A 298 17.57 6.72 4.87
C GLN A 298 18.16 5.97 3.67
N ILE A 299 18.75 6.68 2.70
CA ILE A 299 19.38 6.05 1.54
C ILE A 299 20.49 5.10 2.01
N ASP A 300 21.39 5.58 2.85
CA ASP A 300 22.53 4.81 3.36
C ASP A 300 22.07 3.58 4.13
N PHE A 301 21.08 3.75 5.03
CA PHE A 301 20.52 2.64 5.78
C PHE A 301 19.88 1.58 4.89
N ILE A 302 19.06 1.97 3.90
CA ILE A 302 18.40 1.03 2.99
C ILE A 302 19.44 0.24 2.20
N GLN A 303 20.50 0.89 1.73
CA GLN A 303 21.57 0.25 0.98
C GLN A 303 22.40 -0.68 1.87
N GLU A 304 22.85 -0.21 3.04
CA GLU A 304 23.68 -0.98 3.96
C GLU A 304 22.94 -2.18 4.56
N ALA A 305 21.66 -2.00 4.95
CA ALA A 305 20.83 -3.07 5.49
C ALA A 305 20.38 -4.07 4.40
N ALA A 306 20.72 -3.81 3.14
CA ALA A 306 20.41 -4.67 1.99
C ALA A 306 18.91 -5.01 1.90
N ILE A 307 18.03 -3.99 2.01
CA ILE A 307 16.57 -4.14 1.96
C ILE A 307 16.11 -3.94 0.51
N PRO A 308 15.71 -4.98 -0.24
CA PRO A 308 15.36 -4.85 -1.65
C PRO A 308 14.03 -4.13 -1.86
N ILE A 309 13.03 -4.40 -1.04
CA ILE A 309 11.72 -3.74 -1.10
C ILE A 309 11.64 -2.74 0.05
N ALA A 310 11.82 -1.48 -0.29
CA ALA A 310 11.91 -0.36 0.65
C ALA A 310 11.02 0.81 0.18
N PRO A 311 9.69 0.68 0.23
CA PRO A 311 8.81 1.81 -0.05
C PRO A 311 9.04 2.92 0.97
N VAL A 312 9.19 4.14 0.46
CA VAL A 312 9.33 5.37 1.24
C VAL A 312 8.06 6.18 1.08
N TYR A 313 7.55 6.74 2.16
CA TYR A 313 6.33 7.54 2.19
C TYR A 313 6.58 8.87 2.91
N LEU A 314 5.82 9.89 2.52
CA LEU A 314 5.68 11.09 3.35
C LEU A 314 4.72 10.79 4.50
N LEU A 315 5.02 11.30 5.70
CA LEU A 315 4.13 11.19 6.85
C LEU A 315 2.77 11.80 6.53
N ALA A 316 1.70 11.09 6.84
CA ALA A 316 0.33 11.55 6.67
C ALA A 316 -0.43 11.51 7.99
N ALA A 317 -1.19 12.56 8.27
CA ALA A 317 -2.06 12.64 9.44
C ALA A 317 -3.40 11.97 9.13
N ILE A 318 -3.52 10.68 9.41
CA ILE A 318 -4.76 9.91 9.18
C ILE A 318 -5.78 10.24 10.27
N LYS A 319 -7.02 10.59 9.87
CA LYS A 319 -8.11 10.93 10.78
C LYS A 319 -8.34 9.82 11.82
N GLY A 320 -8.46 10.20 13.07
CA GLY A 320 -8.62 9.29 14.21
C GLY A 320 -7.33 8.81 14.84
N THR A 321 -6.15 9.07 14.26
CA THR A 321 -4.85 8.79 14.88
C THR A 321 -4.46 9.84 15.91
N ASP A 322 -3.56 9.49 16.81
CA ASP A 322 -3.02 10.45 17.79
C ASP A 322 -2.26 11.60 17.12
N LEU A 323 -1.57 11.30 16.00
CA LEU A 323 -0.91 12.28 15.16
C LEU A 323 -1.90 13.33 14.63
N TYR A 324 -3.02 12.89 14.06
CA TYR A 324 -4.06 13.77 13.56
C TYR A 324 -4.60 14.70 14.65
N GLU A 325 -4.92 14.15 15.83
CA GLU A 325 -5.44 14.93 16.95
C GLU A 325 -4.41 15.91 17.52
N ARG A 326 -3.13 15.56 17.51
CA ARG A 326 -2.04 16.45 17.90
C ARG A 326 -1.90 17.61 16.90
N LEU A 327 -1.77 17.32 15.62
CA LEU A 327 -1.61 18.32 14.57
C LEU A 327 -2.83 19.25 14.45
N LYS A 328 -4.03 18.72 14.71
CA LYS A 328 -5.26 19.53 14.80
C LYS A 328 -5.18 20.56 15.93
N ARG A 329 -4.75 20.16 17.13
CA ARG A 329 -4.55 21.07 18.27
C ARG A 329 -3.46 22.12 18.03
N GLU A 330 -2.45 21.76 17.24
CA GLU A 330 -1.35 22.64 16.83
C GLU A 330 -1.71 23.56 15.65
N ASN A 331 -2.92 23.46 15.08
CA ASN A 331 -3.36 24.18 13.85
C ASN A 331 -2.42 23.93 12.66
N ARG A 332 -1.94 22.71 12.51
CA ARG A 332 -1.03 22.29 11.42
C ARG A 332 -1.70 21.46 10.35
N LEU A 333 -2.96 21.07 10.48
CA LEU A 333 -3.68 20.37 9.40
C LEU A 333 -3.92 21.32 8.23
N LEU A 334 -3.61 20.87 7.02
CA LEU A 334 -3.88 21.60 5.76
C LEU A 334 -5.25 21.23 5.21
N ASP A 335 -5.68 20.01 5.45
CA ASP A 335 -7.00 19.49 5.12
C ASP A 335 -7.68 19.03 6.41
N ALA A 336 -8.82 19.66 6.72
CA ALA A 336 -9.58 19.36 7.93
C ALA A 336 -10.32 17.99 7.86
N SER A 337 -10.54 17.45 6.66
CA SER A 337 -11.20 16.15 6.49
C SER A 337 -10.29 14.99 6.92
N GLY A 338 -8.97 15.15 6.83
CA GLY A 338 -8.02 14.05 7.04
C GLY A 338 -8.12 12.99 5.94
N GLU A 339 -8.81 13.31 4.84
CA GLU A 339 -9.00 12.42 3.69
C GLU A 339 -7.81 12.39 2.74
N THR A 340 -6.80 13.20 2.97
CA THR A 340 -5.62 13.23 2.12
C THR A 340 -4.70 12.04 2.33
N ASN A 341 -5.22 10.87 2.07
CA ASN A 341 -4.47 9.91 1.29
C ASN A 341 -4.81 10.15 -0.19
N GLU A 342 -4.63 11.39 -0.66
CA GLU A 342 -4.40 11.53 -2.09
C GLU A 342 -3.29 10.56 -2.43
N VAL A 343 -3.53 9.69 -3.38
CA VAL A 343 -2.57 8.70 -3.93
C VAL A 343 -1.40 9.41 -4.64
N SER A 344 -1.33 10.73 -4.52
CA SER A 344 -0.16 11.51 -4.82
C SER A 344 0.81 11.38 -3.66
N ALA A 345 1.83 10.59 -3.87
CA ALA A 345 2.94 10.41 -2.94
C ALA A 345 3.63 11.72 -2.51
N THR A 346 3.24 12.86 -3.09
CA THR A 346 3.77 14.19 -2.80
C THR A 346 2.72 15.14 -2.18
N ALA A 347 1.52 14.64 -1.81
CA ALA A 347 0.51 15.45 -1.14
C ALA A 347 0.72 15.44 0.39
N LEU A 348 0.92 16.61 0.96
CA LEU A 348 0.97 16.79 2.41
C LEU A 348 -0.43 17.20 2.91
N ASN A 349 -0.91 16.56 3.97
CA ASN A 349 -2.18 16.94 4.63
C ASN A 349 -1.99 17.69 5.94
N PHE A 350 -0.74 18.00 6.27
CA PHE A 350 -0.40 18.86 7.39
C PHE A 350 0.84 19.70 7.06
N LYS A 351 1.07 20.73 7.83
CA LYS A 351 2.25 21.60 7.74
C LYS A 351 3.41 20.96 8.50
N PRO A 352 4.44 20.39 7.82
CA PRO A 352 5.61 19.82 8.48
C PRO A 352 6.45 20.89 9.17
N GLU A 353 7.41 20.47 10.03
CA GLU A 353 8.42 21.37 10.59
C GLU A 353 9.47 21.75 9.54
N MET A 354 9.86 20.80 8.68
CA MET A 354 10.70 21.05 7.52
C MET A 354 9.94 21.87 6.46
N ASP A 355 10.64 22.67 5.68
CA ASP A 355 10.04 23.34 4.53
C ASP A 355 9.37 22.33 3.58
N PRO A 356 8.10 22.53 3.19
CA PRO A 356 7.36 21.56 2.38
C PRO A 356 8.01 21.22 1.03
N GLU A 357 8.59 22.22 0.33
CA GLU A 357 9.26 21.99 -0.97
C GLU A 357 10.53 21.16 -0.76
N THR A 358 11.35 21.52 0.23
CA THR A 358 12.55 20.76 0.61
C THR A 358 12.20 19.30 0.97
N LEU A 359 11.13 19.07 1.71
CA LEU A 359 10.68 17.73 2.09
C LEU A 359 10.25 16.90 0.87
N ILE A 360 9.48 17.49 -0.05
CA ILE A 360 9.00 16.81 -1.26
C ILE A 360 10.18 16.47 -2.18
N ASP A 361 11.07 17.43 -2.43
CA ASP A 361 12.26 17.23 -3.26
C ASP A 361 13.17 16.15 -2.66
N GLY A 362 13.38 16.18 -1.34
CA GLY A 362 14.13 15.17 -0.63
C GLY A 362 13.51 13.77 -0.74
N TYR A 363 12.19 13.67 -0.59
CA TYR A 363 11.44 12.43 -0.78
C TYR A 363 11.61 11.86 -2.20
N LEU A 364 11.48 12.69 -3.23
CA LEU A 364 11.68 12.27 -4.61
C LEU A 364 13.12 11.85 -4.88
N ARG A 365 14.11 12.56 -4.29
CA ARG A 365 15.53 12.20 -4.34
C ARG A 365 15.80 10.83 -3.71
N VAL A 366 15.26 10.58 -2.51
CA VAL A 366 15.41 9.28 -1.84
C VAL A 366 14.82 8.17 -2.70
N SER A 367 13.59 8.32 -3.18
CA SER A 367 12.91 7.33 -4.01
C SER A 367 13.66 7.07 -5.31
N ALA A 368 14.14 8.13 -6.00
CA ALA A 368 14.91 8.03 -7.24
C ALA A 368 16.33 7.46 -7.05
N THR A 369 16.87 7.48 -5.84
CA THR A 369 18.17 6.87 -5.51
C THR A 369 18.01 5.40 -5.15
N VAL A 370 16.99 5.07 -4.36
CA VAL A 370 16.67 3.69 -3.95
C VAL A 370 16.24 2.84 -5.16
N TYR A 371 15.48 3.42 -6.08
CA TYR A 371 15.02 2.79 -7.33
C TYR A 371 15.49 3.64 -8.52
N ASP A 372 16.82 3.69 -8.70
CA ASP A 372 17.43 4.49 -9.75
C ASP A 372 17.01 4.03 -11.15
N PRO A 373 17.00 4.94 -12.16
CA PRO A 373 16.54 4.61 -13.52
C PRO A 373 17.27 3.45 -14.18
N THR A 374 18.50 3.17 -13.78
CA THR A 374 19.30 2.04 -14.29
C THR A 374 19.10 0.75 -13.50
N LEU A 375 18.53 0.84 -12.30
CA LEU A 375 18.44 -0.21 -11.28
C LEU A 375 19.81 -0.69 -10.76
N GLU A 376 20.88 0.10 -10.93
CA GLU A 376 22.20 -0.31 -10.47
C GLU A 376 22.29 -0.34 -8.94
N ASN A 377 21.81 0.72 -8.26
CA ASN A 377 21.75 0.77 -6.80
C ASN A 377 20.87 -0.37 -6.26
N TYR A 378 19.73 -0.63 -6.91
CA TYR A 378 18.84 -1.70 -6.54
C TYR A 378 19.48 -3.09 -6.64
N PHE A 379 20.15 -3.40 -7.76
CA PHE A 379 20.80 -4.70 -7.95
C PHE A 379 22.03 -4.88 -7.06
N ASN A 380 22.78 -3.83 -6.80
CA ASN A 380 23.88 -3.87 -5.83
C ASN A 380 23.36 -4.22 -4.43
N ARG A 381 22.25 -3.61 -4.00
CA ARG A 381 21.58 -3.94 -2.74
C ARG A 381 21.10 -5.40 -2.69
N CYS A 382 20.56 -5.92 -3.79
CA CYS A 382 20.18 -7.33 -3.90
C CYS A 382 21.40 -8.28 -3.81
N LEU A 383 22.55 -7.91 -4.38
CA LEU A 383 23.78 -8.69 -4.25
C LEU A 383 24.25 -8.73 -2.80
N THR A 384 24.27 -7.58 -2.11
CA THR A 384 24.60 -7.50 -0.69
C THR A 384 23.65 -8.36 0.16
N LEU A 385 22.33 -8.37 -0.16
CA LEU A 385 21.38 -9.26 0.49
C LEU A 385 21.81 -10.74 0.36
N PHE A 386 22.19 -11.18 -0.83
CA PHE A 386 22.57 -12.59 -1.05
C PHE A 386 23.86 -13.00 -0.35
N GLU A 387 24.72 -12.05 0.03
CA GLU A 387 25.89 -12.30 0.89
C GLU A 387 25.49 -12.58 2.35
N HIS A 388 24.38 -11.97 2.82
CA HIS A 388 23.91 -12.09 4.21
C HIS A 388 22.81 -13.13 4.38
N LEU A 389 21.96 -13.32 3.37
CA LEU A 389 20.78 -14.19 3.45
C LEU A 389 21.20 -15.66 3.46
N LYS A 390 20.91 -16.37 4.55
CA LYS A 390 21.14 -17.80 4.63
C LYS A 390 20.15 -18.57 3.77
N PRO A 391 20.59 -19.34 2.75
CA PRO A 391 19.68 -20.14 1.95
C PRO A 391 19.03 -21.25 2.77
N VAL A 392 17.69 -21.32 2.78
CA VAL A 392 16.93 -22.36 3.48
C VAL A 392 16.46 -23.42 2.45
N ALA A 393 16.94 -24.64 2.59
CA ALA A 393 16.82 -25.67 1.56
C ALA A 393 15.37 -25.98 1.12
N HIS A 394 14.42 -26.08 2.05
CA HIS A 394 13.03 -26.42 1.72
C HIS A 394 12.25 -25.23 1.12
N LEU A 395 12.77 -24.00 1.25
CA LEU A 395 12.19 -22.79 0.62
C LEU A 395 12.71 -22.58 -0.81
N LEU A 396 13.83 -23.17 -1.15
CA LEU A 396 14.43 -23.11 -2.49
C LEU A 396 13.84 -24.19 -3.38
N LYS A 397 12.69 -23.90 -4.01
CA LYS A 397 12.06 -24.84 -4.94
C LYS A 397 12.88 -24.99 -6.21
N PRO A 398 13.25 -26.22 -6.62
CA PRO A 398 13.88 -26.43 -7.91
C PRO A 398 12.93 -26.01 -9.03
N ARG A 399 13.40 -25.19 -9.95
CA ARG A 399 12.70 -24.83 -11.19
C ARG A 399 13.34 -25.52 -12.38
N SER A 400 12.53 -25.90 -13.36
CA SER A 400 13.08 -26.43 -14.60
C SER A 400 13.89 -25.33 -15.31
N GLN A 401 14.93 -25.71 -16.04
CA GLN A 401 15.73 -24.76 -16.81
C GLN A 401 14.88 -23.93 -17.78
N ASN A 402 13.89 -24.55 -18.42
CA ASN A 402 12.98 -23.85 -19.32
C ASN A 402 12.12 -22.81 -18.59
N ALA A 403 11.56 -23.14 -17.41
CA ALA A 403 10.78 -22.17 -16.64
C ALA A 403 11.65 -20.99 -16.18
N LEU A 404 12.86 -21.28 -15.71
CA LEU A 404 13.82 -20.25 -15.29
C LEU A 404 14.21 -19.34 -16.46
N TYR A 405 14.43 -19.91 -17.64
CA TYR A 405 14.73 -19.16 -18.86
C TYR A 405 13.57 -18.24 -19.27
N LEU A 406 12.33 -18.75 -19.22
CA LEU A 406 11.13 -17.95 -19.54
C LEU A 406 10.95 -16.80 -18.58
N ASP A 407 11.13 -17.01 -17.28
CA ASP A 407 11.06 -15.96 -16.26
C ASP A 407 12.13 -14.89 -16.51
N LEU A 408 13.38 -15.30 -16.75
CA LEU A 408 14.50 -14.40 -17.05
C LEU A 408 14.23 -13.55 -18.29
N MET A 409 13.73 -14.17 -19.36
CA MET A 409 13.39 -13.46 -20.59
C MET A 409 12.16 -12.57 -20.44
N GLY A 410 11.20 -12.97 -19.58
CA GLY A 410 10.03 -12.17 -19.22
C GLY A 410 10.45 -10.83 -18.59
N VAL A 411 11.30 -10.86 -17.58
CA VAL A 411 11.87 -9.64 -16.97
C VAL A 411 12.69 -8.84 -17.97
N HIS A 412 13.59 -9.50 -18.73
CA HIS A 412 14.43 -8.81 -19.73
C HIS A 412 13.63 -8.01 -20.75
N ARG A 413 12.46 -8.51 -21.19
CA ARG A 413 11.60 -7.82 -22.15
C ARG A 413 10.96 -6.56 -21.57
N GLN A 414 10.65 -6.55 -20.27
CA GLN A 414 10.06 -5.39 -19.59
C GLN A 414 11.07 -4.27 -19.38
N LEU A 415 12.35 -4.60 -19.20
CA LEU A 415 13.41 -3.64 -18.91
C LEU A 415 13.73 -2.73 -20.11
N SER A 416 14.04 -1.48 -19.82
CA SER A 416 14.50 -0.48 -20.79
C SER A 416 15.89 -0.80 -21.33
N SER A 417 16.29 -0.09 -22.39
CA SER A 417 17.62 -0.25 -23.00
C SER A 417 18.79 0.04 -22.04
N ILE A 418 18.60 0.95 -21.08
CA ILE A 418 19.62 1.30 -20.07
C ILE A 418 19.67 0.28 -18.93
N GLN A 419 18.56 -0.37 -18.60
CA GLN A 419 18.44 -1.35 -17.50
C GLN A 419 18.97 -2.74 -17.91
N ARG A 420 18.77 -3.15 -19.18
CA ARG A 420 19.14 -4.49 -19.67
C ARG A 420 20.61 -4.86 -19.44
N PRO A 421 21.59 -3.99 -19.71
CA PRO A 421 23.00 -4.32 -19.44
C PRO A 421 23.29 -4.53 -17.95
N VAL A 422 22.68 -3.72 -17.07
CA VAL A 422 22.85 -3.83 -15.61
C VAL A 422 22.21 -5.13 -15.10
N TYR A 423 21.02 -5.44 -15.57
CA TYR A 423 20.35 -6.72 -15.29
C TYR A 423 21.19 -7.92 -15.74
N GLY A 424 21.75 -7.87 -16.95
CA GLY A 424 22.64 -8.94 -17.46
C GLY A 424 23.85 -9.18 -16.56
N LYS A 425 24.51 -8.12 -16.09
CA LYS A 425 25.62 -8.20 -15.14
C LYS A 425 25.18 -8.78 -13.79
N PHE A 426 24.04 -8.32 -13.27
CA PHE A 426 23.44 -8.82 -12.03
C PHE A 426 23.18 -10.33 -12.10
N ILE A 427 22.48 -10.80 -13.13
CA ILE A 427 22.16 -12.22 -13.31
C ILE A 427 23.42 -13.06 -13.49
N ALA A 428 24.41 -12.58 -14.26
CA ALA A 428 25.69 -13.27 -14.44
C ALA A 428 26.44 -13.43 -13.10
N LYS A 429 26.47 -12.37 -12.28
CA LYS A 429 27.11 -12.41 -10.96
C LYS A 429 26.37 -13.37 -10.01
N VAL A 430 25.05 -13.31 -9.93
CA VAL A 430 24.25 -14.25 -9.10
C VAL A 430 24.43 -15.68 -9.57
N SER A 431 24.41 -15.94 -10.87
CA SER A 431 24.61 -17.29 -11.42
C SER A 431 25.97 -17.89 -11.06
N LYS A 432 26.99 -17.05 -10.93
CA LYS A 432 28.35 -17.47 -10.55
C LYS A 432 28.49 -17.65 -9.04
N ASP A 433 28.12 -16.63 -8.27
CA ASP A 433 28.45 -16.52 -6.85
C ASP A 433 27.37 -17.13 -5.94
N HIS A 434 26.09 -17.05 -6.37
CA HIS A 434 24.90 -17.48 -5.60
C HIS A 434 23.91 -18.27 -6.45
N PRO A 435 24.29 -19.36 -7.15
CA PRO A 435 23.44 -20.03 -8.15
C PRO A 435 22.09 -20.51 -7.61
N ARG A 436 22.00 -20.86 -6.33
CA ARG A 436 20.76 -21.26 -5.67
C ARG A 436 19.75 -20.11 -5.51
N MET A 437 20.23 -18.87 -5.52
CA MET A 437 19.40 -17.67 -5.39
C MET A 437 18.92 -17.13 -6.73
N LEU A 438 19.26 -17.75 -7.86
CA LEU A 438 18.89 -17.26 -9.19
C LEU A 438 17.37 -17.09 -9.39
N PRO A 439 16.48 -17.99 -8.94
CA PRO A 439 15.04 -17.77 -9.03
C PRO A 439 14.58 -16.53 -8.25
N GLU A 440 15.13 -16.32 -7.06
CA GLU A 440 14.82 -15.14 -6.24
C GLU A 440 15.38 -13.86 -6.86
N ALA A 441 16.57 -13.90 -7.45
CA ALA A 441 17.17 -12.77 -8.16
C ALA A 441 16.31 -12.30 -9.34
N ILE A 442 15.75 -13.24 -10.12
CA ILE A 442 14.85 -12.92 -11.24
C ILE A 442 13.56 -12.29 -10.71
N ARG A 443 12.99 -12.84 -9.62
CA ARG A 443 11.79 -12.29 -8.98
C ARG A 443 12.04 -10.88 -8.45
N LEU A 444 13.16 -10.65 -7.75
CA LEU A 444 13.53 -9.33 -7.26
C LEU A 444 13.76 -8.35 -8.41
N ALA A 445 14.34 -8.79 -9.53
CA ALA A 445 14.52 -7.91 -10.69
C ALA A 445 13.18 -7.42 -11.26
N GLY A 446 12.15 -8.27 -11.29
CA GLY A 446 10.80 -7.85 -11.67
C GLY A 446 10.20 -6.84 -10.70
N LEU A 447 10.41 -7.03 -9.38
CA LEU A 447 9.96 -6.08 -8.37
C LEU A 447 10.72 -4.75 -8.45
N GLY A 448 12.05 -4.78 -8.68
CA GLY A 448 12.84 -3.57 -8.88
C GLY A 448 12.35 -2.74 -10.06
N TYR A 449 12.03 -3.38 -11.19
CA TYR A 449 11.40 -2.72 -12.33
C TYR A 449 10.05 -2.08 -11.95
N HIS A 450 9.22 -2.80 -11.21
CA HIS A 450 7.91 -2.30 -10.78
C HIS A 450 8.05 -1.04 -9.90
N PHE A 451 8.91 -1.06 -8.89
CA PHE A 451 9.13 0.09 -8.01
C PHE A 451 9.81 1.26 -8.74
N GLU A 452 10.74 1.01 -9.66
CA GLU A 452 11.31 2.06 -10.50
C GLU A 452 10.25 2.73 -11.37
N LYS A 453 9.33 1.95 -11.96
CA LYS A 453 8.23 2.48 -12.74
C LYS A 453 7.30 3.36 -11.89
N ILE A 454 6.95 2.93 -10.67
CA ILE A 454 6.16 3.73 -9.71
C ILE A 454 6.90 5.03 -9.38
N THR A 455 8.19 4.96 -9.05
CA THR A 455 9.01 6.14 -8.73
C THR A 455 9.03 7.15 -9.88
N ARG A 456 9.25 6.69 -11.10
CA ARG A 456 9.21 7.53 -12.31
C ARG A 456 7.84 8.17 -12.53
N GLN A 457 6.77 7.42 -12.26
CA GLN A 457 5.40 7.92 -12.35
C GLN A 457 5.15 9.03 -11.33
N GLN A 458 5.56 8.83 -10.08
CA GLN A 458 5.43 9.84 -9.01
C GLN A 458 6.17 11.14 -9.34
N ILE A 459 7.40 11.03 -9.86
CA ILE A 459 8.19 12.18 -10.31
C ILE A 459 7.46 12.91 -11.46
N ALA A 460 6.90 12.17 -12.42
CA ALA A 460 6.17 12.76 -13.55
C ALA A 460 4.89 13.48 -13.09
N ILE A 461 4.15 12.92 -12.15
CA ILE A 461 2.96 13.52 -11.55
C ILE A 461 3.32 14.83 -10.83
N HIS A 462 4.37 14.80 -9.99
CA HIS A 462 4.84 15.99 -9.28
C HIS A 462 5.25 17.10 -10.25
N ALA A 463 6.12 16.79 -11.21
CA ALA A 463 6.57 17.73 -12.22
C ALA A 463 5.44 18.30 -13.09
N PHE A 464 4.37 17.55 -13.30
CA PHE A 464 3.19 18.04 -14.02
C PHE A 464 2.36 18.98 -13.14
N ARG A 465 2.18 18.69 -11.86
CA ARG A 465 1.47 19.57 -10.90
C ARG A 465 2.18 20.90 -10.73
N GLU A 466 3.50 20.89 -10.56
CA GLU A 466 4.31 22.11 -10.52
C GLU A 466 4.17 22.93 -11.80
N PHE A 467 4.20 22.28 -12.95
CA PHE A 467 3.95 22.94 -14.23
C PHE A 467 2.56 23.58 -14.29
N LEU A 468 1.50 22.89 -13.86
CA LEU A 468 0.14 23.43 -13.82
C LEU A 468 0.02 24.62 -12.84
N ALA A 469 0.64 24.54 -11.67
CA ALA A 469 0.66 25.64 -10.70
C ALA A 469 1.34 26.88 -11.28
N ALA A 470 2.48 26.70 -11.94
CA ALA A 470 3.19 27.79 -12.62
C ALA A 470 2.36 28.41 -13.77
N GLU A 471 1.69 27.60 -14.58
CA GLU A 471 0.82 28.09 -15.68
C GLU A 471 -0.42 28.81 -15.15
N LEU A 472 -1.03 28.32 -14.04
CA LEU A 472 -2.16 29.02 -13.40
C LEU A 472 -1.74 30.38 -12.84
N LYS A 473 -0.57 30.46 -12.21
CA LYS A 473 0.00 31.71 -11.71
C LYS A 473 0.24 32.69 -12.85
N ARG A 474 0.92 32.26 -13.93
CA ARG A 474 1.14 33.08 -15.14
C ARG A 474 -0.16 33.58 -15.76
N PHE A 475 -1.18 32.71 -15.82
CA PHE A 475 -2.49 33.08 -16.34
C PHE A 475 -3.12 34.17 -15.48
N LYS A 476 -3.16 33.99 -14.14
CA LYS A 476 -3.71 34.99 -13.21
C LYS A 476 -2.99 36.32 -13.31
N GLU A 477 -1.67 36.36 -13.39
CA GLU A 477 -0.87 37.57 -13.56
C GLU A 477 -1.17 38.22 -14.93
N ALA A 478 -1.28 37.43 -15.98
CA ALA A 478 -1.56 37.94 -17.33
C ALA A 478 -2.95 38.61 -17.41
N VAL A 479 -3.99 38.04 -16.79
CA VAL A 479 -5.35 38.57 -16.85
C VAL A 479 -5.64 39.68 -15.81
N ALA A 480 -4.79 39.84 -14.80
CA ALA A 480 -4.93 40.88 -13.77
C ALA A 480 -4.62 42.32 -14.26
N HIS A 481 -4.04 42.49 -15.44
CA HIS A 481 -3.70 43.83 -15.98
C HIS A 481 -4.96 44.62 -16.33
N PRO A 482 -5.10 45.87 -15.81
CA PRO A 482 -6.23 46.74 -16.09
C PRO A 482 -6.38 47.03 -17.60
N GLY A 483 -7.62 47.03 -18.10
CA GLY A 483 -7.95 47.39 -19.49
C GLY A 483 -7.93 46.27 -20.52
N ARG A 484 -7.85 45.01 -20.10
CA ARG A 484 -8.05 43.88 -21.01
C ARG A 484 -9.54 43.67 -21.29
N ASP A 485 -9.87 43.47 -22.54
CA ASP A 485 -11.23 43.04 -22.97
C ASP A 485 -11.43 41.55 -22.85
N ALA A 486 -12.66 41.09 -23.02
CA ALA A 486 -13.03 39.71 -22.90
C ALA A 486 -12.41 38.81 -24.01
N GLU A 487 -11.96 39.38 -25.12
CA GLU A 487 -11.30 38.67 -26.21
C GLU A 487 -9.85 38.32 -25.81
N ALA A 488 -9.10 39.29 -25.33
CA ALA A 488 -7.74 39.10 -24.81
C ALA A 488 -7.66 38.05 -23.66
N ILE A 489 -8.68 38.00 -22.79
CA ILE A 489 -8.76 36.99 -21.71
C ILE A 489 -8.98 35.59 -22.31
N ARG A 490 -9.84 35.47 -23.34
CA ARG A 490 -10.07 34.20 -24.03
C ARG A 490 -8.85 33.70 -24.79
N ASP A 491 -8.11 34.60 -25.44
CA ASP A 491 -6.87 34.26 -26.12
C ASP A 491 -5.81 33.73 -25.16
N GLN A 492 -5.63 34.39 -24.03
CA GLN A 492 -4.72 33.93 -22.97
C GLN A 492 -5.11 32.54 -22.42
N ARG A 493 -6.41 32.31 -22.22
CA ARG A 493 -6.92 30.97 -21.84
C ARG A 493 -6.54 29.92 -22.89
N GLN A 494 -6.74 30.22 -24.18
CA GLN A 494 -6.41 29.28 -25.25
C GLN A 494 -4.91 28.97 -25.34
N GLU A 495 -4.06 29.97 -25.17
CA GLU A 495 -2.61 29.79 -25.14
C GLU A 495 -2.17 28.88 -23.98
N VAL A 496 -2.71 29.10 -22.78
CA VAL A 496 -2.41 28.29 -21.61
C VAL A 496 -2.85 26.85 -21.82
N PHE A 497 -4.07 26.63 -22.31
CA PHE A 497 -4.56 25.27 -22.59
C PHE A 497 -3.73 24.55 -23.65
N THR A 498 -3.26 25.26 -24.68
CA THR A 498 -2.39 24.69 -25.71
C THR A 498 -1.05 24.21 -25.10
N ARG A 499 -0.42 25.00 -24.23
CA ARG A 499 0.81 24.60 -23.53
C ARG A 499 0.59 23.42 -22.58
N VAL A 500 -0.50 23.45 -21.84
CA VAL A 500 -0.85 22.37 -20.90
C VAL A 500 -1.15 21.06 -21.63
N GLU A 501 -1.89 21.13 -22.74
CA GLU A 501 -2.16 19.96 -23.56
C GLU A 501 -0.87 19.36 -24.18
N ALA A 502 0.04 20.20 -24.66
CA ALA A 502 1.34 19.76 -25.16
C ALA A 502 2.15 19.05 -24.07
N ARG A 503 2.19 19.61 -22.86
CA ARG A 503 2.86 19.00 -21.71
C ARG A 503 2.20 17.68 -21.29
N TYR A 504 0.86 17.63 -21.23
CA TYR A 504 0.10 16.40 -20.95
C TYR A 504 0.43 15.30 -21.95
N LYS A 505 0.41 15.60 -23.26
CA LYS A 505 0.74 14.63 -24.31
C LYS A 505 2.19 14.11 -24.26
N SER A 506 3.11 14.88 -23.67
CA SER A 506 4.50 14.45 -23.49
C SER A 506 4.69 13.39 -22.39
N ILE A 507 3.70 13.20 -21.52
CA ILE A 507 3.74 12.21 -20.44
C ILE A 507 3.38 10.84 -21.03
N PRO A 508 4.08 9.75 -20.66
CA PRO A 508 3.73 8.39 -21.07
C PRO A 508 2.26 8.06 -20.80
N GLU A 509 1.59 7.42 -21.74
CA GLU A 509 0.16 7.13 -21.65
C GLU A 509 -0.22 6.32 -20.41
N ASP A 510 0.59 5.33 -20.08
CA ASP A 510 0.42 4.49 -18.89
C ASP A 510 0.62 5.23 -17.55
N PHE A 511 1.13 6.48 -17.58
CA PHE A 511 1.22 7.34 -16.39
C PHE A 511 0.04 8.31 -16.26
N ARG A 512 -0.73 8.55 -17.34
CA ARG A 512 -1.84 9.50 -17.33
C ARG A 512 -3.07 8.99 -16.61
N TYR A 513 -3.36 7.69 -16.74
CA TYR A 513 -4.63 7.06 -16.36
C TYR A 513 -4.61 6.33 -15.03
N HIS A 514 -3.59 6.48 -14.20
CA HIS A 514 -3.52 5.81 -12.90
C HIS A 514 -3.85 6.75 -11.72
N GLY A 515 -4.96 6.45 -11.03
CA GLY A 515 -5.34 7.06 -9.75
C GLY A 515 -5.59 8.57 -9.81
N ASP A 516 -5.42 9.25 -8.69
CA ASP A 516 -5.60 10.71 -8.51
C ASP A 516 -4.44 11.56 -9.08
N GLY A 517 -3.73 11.04 -10.08
CA GLY A 517 -2.49 11.61 -10.54
C GLY A 517 -2.66 12.82 -11.47
N ILE A 518 -2.55 12.56 -12.75
CA ILE A 518 -2.39 13.58 -13.81
C ILE A 518 -3.74 14.11 -14.27
N GLU A 519 -4.71 13.24 -14.55
CA GLU A 519 -6.03 13.67 -15.04
C GLU A 519 -6.80 14.51 -14.02
N PRO A 520 -6.96 14.10 -12.76
CA PRO A 520 -7.62 14.95 -11.76
C PRO A 520 -6.91 16.29 -11.53
N ALA A 521 -5.59 16.34 -11.63
CA ALA A 521 -4.85 17.60 -11.55
C ALA A 521 -5.16 18.52 -12.75
N LEU A 522 -5.25 17.95 -13.93
CA LEU A 522 -5.63 18.66 -15.16
C LEU A 522 -7.06 19.20 -15.08
N GLU A 523 -8.01 18.42 -14.62
CA GLU A 523 -9.42 18.82 -14.44
C GLU A 523 -9.55 20.00 -13.45
N ARG A 524 -8.89 19.89 -12.28
CA ARG A 524 -8.85 21.01 -11.29
C ARG A 524 -8.25 22.27 -11.88
N PHE A 525 -7.17 22.15 -12.64
CA PHE A 525 -6.56 23.27 -13.33
C PHE A 525 -7.51 23.91 -14.34
N GLN A 526 -8.16 23.12 -15.19
CA GLN A 526 -9.13 23.58 -16.19
C GLN A 526 -10.31 24.31 -15.51
N PHE A 527 -10.81 23.76 -14.42
CA PHE A 527 -11.86 24.38 -13.63
C PHE A 527 -11.41 25.74 -13.09
N ALA A 528 -10.23 25.80 -12.46
CA ALA A 528 -9.70 27.04 -11.87
C ALA A 528 -9.47 28.15 -12.92
N VAL A 529 -9.01 27.81 -14.13
CA VAL A 529 -8.84 28.78 -15.22
C VAL A 529 -10.20 29.24 -15.75
N ASN A 530 -11.17 28.35 -15.92
CA ASN A 530 -12.50 28.69 -16.41
C ASN A 530 -13.25 29.58 -15.42
N ASP A 531 -13.24 29.25 -14.12
CA ASP A 531 -13.83 30.06 -13.05
C ASP A 531 -13.26 31.50 -13.06
N GLN A 532 -11.93 31.64 -13.18
CA GLN A 532 -11.28 32.94 -13.26
C GLN A 532 -11.72 33.74 -14.50
N VAL A 533 -11.90 33.09 -15.65
CA VAL A 533 -12.40 33.71 -16.88
C VAL A 533 -13.85 34.20 -16.70
N GLU A 534 -14.71 33.39 -16.11
CA GLU A 534 -16.10 33.76 -15.83
C GLU A 534 -16.19 34.95 -14.90
N GLN A 535 -15.44 34.95 -13.78
CA GLN A 535 -15.41 36.05 -12.83
C GLN A 535 -14.98 37.38 -13.49
N LEU A 536 -13.94 37.35 -14.33
CA LEU A 536 -13.43 38.51 -15.01
C LEU A 536 -14.35 39.00 -16.13
N THR A 537 -14.97 38.11 -16.88
CA THR A 537 -15.90 38.51 -17.97
C THR A 537 -17.23 39.02 -17.44
N HIS A 538 -17.67 38.62 -16.25
CA HIS A 538 -18.82 39.22 -15.55
C HIS A 538 -18.50 40.62 -15.00
N ALA A 539 -17.28 40.87 -14.55
CA ALA A 539 -16.84 42.17 -14.03
C ALA A 539 -16.64 43.24 -15.13
N VAL A 540 -16.46 42.82 -16.38
CA VAL A 540 -16.31 43.71 -17.57
C VAL A 540 -17.65 44.06 -18.21
N ARG A 541 -18.73 43.38 -17.86
CA ARG A 541 -20.12 43.74 -18.20
C ARG A 541 -20.73 44.69 -17.16
#